data_31df67a8a785df4e2f5b2b4c53e93597
#
_entry.id   31df67a8a785df4e2f5b2b4c53e93597
#
_cell.length_a   1.000
_cell.length_b   1.000
_cell.length_c   1.000
_cell.angle_alpha   90.00
_cell.angle_beta   90.00
_cell.angle_gamma   90.00
#
_symmetry.space_group_name_H-M   'P 1'
#
loop_
_entity.id
_entity.type
_entity.pdbx_description
1 polymer ?
#
loop_
_entity_poly.entity_id
_entity_poly.type
_entity_poly.pdbx_seq_one_letter_code
_entity_poly.pdbx_strand_id
1 'polypeptide(L)'
;MMTLGWTDGNTFLPINSCLLASSNENNLIGPVEQFDGRSLAAKRRKLAQMKGTDVMIELLRSAPSVGHAADYVLFDTWFSSPAQLIAVKSIGLDSIAMIRKNYRIYYEYEGEQLSIKKIFSICRKRRGRSKYLLSVNVMVDKDEKIPAKIVCVRNKKNKKDWIALICKNPEISEEEIIRIYGKRWQIEVFFKTCKSYLTT
;
A
#
# COMPACT_ATOMS: atom_id res chain seq x y z
N MET A 1 2.82 14.58 4.46
CA MET A 1 3.89 14.20 3.53
C MET A 1 3.70 12.75 3.11
N MET A 2 3.83 12.46 1.83
CA MET A 2 3.89 11.09 1.29
C MET A 2 5.32 10.82 0.86
N THR A 3 5.88 9.67 1.22
CA THR A 3 7.25 9.30 0.88
C THR A 3 7.26 7.91 0.26
N LEU A 4 7.95 7.78 -0.84
CA LEU A 4 8.33 6.51 -1.43
C LEU A 4 9.75 6.17 -0.96
N GLY A 5 9.92 5.00 -0.37
CA GLY A 5 11.22 4.47 0.03
C GLY A 5 11.47 3.11 -0.59
N TRP A 6 12.72 2.79 -0.79
CA TRP A 6 13.21 1.50 -1.22
C TRP A 6 13.89 0.77 -0.07
N THR A 7 13.73 -0.55 -0.03
CA THR A 7 14.44 -1.37 0.95
C THR A 7 14.72 -2.79 0.43
N ASP A 8 15.90 -3.28 0.72
CA ASP A 8 16.28 -4.70 0.57
C ASP A 8 15.94 -5.54 1.83
N GLY A 9 15.55 -4.89 2.91
CA GLY A 9 15.28 -5.49 4.22
C GLY A 9 16.32 -5.13 5.29
N ASN A 10 17.51 -4.69 4.91
CA ASN A 10 18.57 -4.23 5.80
C ASN A 10 18.75 -2.70 5.71
N THR A 11 18.68 -2.17 4.50
CA THR A 11 18.83 -0.76 4.21
C THR A 11 17.49 -0.15 3.82
N PHE A 12 17.25 1.09 4.24
CA PHE A 12 16.12 1.89 3.80
C PHE A 12 16.61 3.18 3.16
N LEU A 13 16.17 3.45 1.93
CA LEU A 13 16.49 4.66 1.19
C LEU A 13 15.19 5.41 0.84
N PRO A 14 15.02 6.67 1.27
CA PRO A 14 13.95 7.52 0.77
C PRO A 14 14.26 7.89 -0.70
N ILE A 15 13.40 7.46 -1.62
CA ILE A 15 13.58 7.67 -3.05
C ILE A 15 12.99 9.00 -3.48
N ASN A 16 11.75 9.26 -3.10
CA ASN A 16 11.03 10.45 -3.49
C ASN A 16 9.96 10.80 -2.46
N SER A 17 9.58 12.07 -2.39
CA SER A 17 8.52 12.50 -1.48
C SER A 17 7.72 13.66 -2.05
N CYS A 18 6.46 13.77 -1.61
CA CYS A 18 5.55 14.84 -1.95
C CYS A 18 4.89 15.39 -0.67
N LEU A 19 4.94 16.70 -0.51
CA LEU A 19 4.16 17.40 0.51
C LEU A 19 2.75 17.61 -0.05
N LEU A 20 1.79 16.88 0.48
CA LEU A 20 0.39 17.02 0.06
C LEU A 20 -0.20 18.30 0.64
N ALA A 21 -0.90 19.04 -0.19
CA ALA A 21 -1.61 20.25 0.16
C ALA A 21 -3.11 20.09 -0.16
N SER A 22 -3.94 20.87 0.50
CA SER A 22 -5.36 20.94 0.16
C SER A 22 -5.55 21.69 -1.16
N SER A 23 -6.49 21.23 -1.97
CA SER A 23 -6.99 22.00 -3.12
C SER A 23 -8.01 23.09 -2.70
N ASN A 24 -8.47 23.06 -1.45
CA ASN A 24 -9.36 24.07 -0.90
C ASN A 24 -8.53 25.27 -0.44
N GLU A 25 -8.76 26.42 -1.05
CA GLU A 25 -8.05 27.68 -0.78
C GLU A 25 -8.14 28.11 0.69
N ASN A 26 -9.24 27.83 1.37
CA ASN A 26 -9.42 28.13 2.80
C ASN A 26 -8.45 27.37 3.73
N ASN A 27 -7.83 26.31 3.23
CA ASN A 27 -6.86 25.50 3.98
C ASN A 27 -5.40 25.81 3.60
N LEU A 28 -5.17 26.81 2.74
CA LEU A 28 -3.83 27.21 2.31
C LEU A 28 -3.31 28.32 3.24
N ILE A 29 -2.02 28.21 3.58
CA ILE A 29 -1.32 29.24 4.35
C ILE A 29 -0.62 30.19 3.38
N GLY A 30 -1.22 31.36 3.17
CA GLY A 30 -0.71 32.40 2.28
C GLY A 30 -1.21 32.28 0.82
N PRO A 31 -0.90 33.29 -0.01
CA PRO A 31 -1.35 33.33 -1.38
C PRO A 31 -0.68 32.27 -2.25
N VAL A 32 -1.41 31.79 -3.24
CA VAL A 32 -0.85 30.88 -4.25
C VAL A 32 0.00 31.69 -5.22
N GLU A 33 1.32 31.52 -5.16
CA GLU A 33 2.22 32.12 -6.15
C GLU A 33 2.06 31.42 -7.51
N GLN A 34 2.05 32.20 -8.56
CA GLN A 34 2.02 31.68 -9.92
C GLN A 34 3.45 31.41 -10.39
N PHE A 35 3.71 30.18 -10.86
CA PHE A 35 4.98 29.78 -11.46
C PHE A 35 4.80 29.43 -12.94
N ASP A 36 5.85 29.60 -13.71
CA ASP A 36 5.91 29.01 -15.06
C ASP A 36 5.60 27.50 -14.95
N GLY A 37 4.56 27.07 -15.66
CA GLY A 37 4.06 25.68 -15.62
C GLY A 37 5.10 24.62 -15.99
N ARG A 38 6.19 25.03 -16.66
CA ARG A 38 7.32 24.17 -17.02
C ARG A 38 8.31 23.98 -15.89
N SER A 39 8.31 24.85 -14.90
CA SER A 39 9.24 24.82 -13.78
C SER A 39 9.01 23.60 -12.87
N LEU A 40 10.06 23.18 -12.19
CA LEU A 40 9.99 22.09 -11.21
C LEU A 40 9.06 22.44 -10.04
N ALA A 41 9.04 23.71 -9.64
CA ALA A 41 8.17 24.23 -8.59
C ALA A 41 6.69 24.09 -8.95
N ALA A 42 6.30 24.48 -10.17
CA ALA A 42 4.93 24.33 -10.66
C ALA A 42 4.51 22.85 -10.74
N LYS A 43 5.39 21.97 -11.24
CA LYS A 43 5.13 20.52 -11.29
C LYS A 43 4.91 19.94 -9.89
N ARG A 44 5.74 20.29 -8.91
CA ARG A 44 5.60 19.87 -7.51
C ARG A 44 4.32 20.38 -6.86
N ARG A 45 3.92 21.61 -7.13
CA ARG A 45 2.63 22.15 -6.64
C ARG A 45 1.43 21.44 -7.22
N LYS A 46 1.44 21.17 -8.53
CA LYS A 46 0.38 20.38 -9.18
C LYS A 46 0.27 19.01 -8.53
N LEU A 47 1.40 18.33 -8.34
CA LEU A 47 1.43 17.03 -7.69
C LEU A 47 0.92 17.09 -6.25
N ALA A 48 1.27 18.14 -5.49
CA ALA A 48 0.87 18.31 -4.10
C ALA A 48 -0.66 18.43 -3.91
N GLN A 49 -1.39 18.93 -4.90
CA GLN A 49 -2.84 19.11 -4.87
C GLN A 49 -3.63 17.92 -5.42
N MET A 50 -2.94 16.93 -5.97
CA MET A 50 -3.59 15.71 -6.45
C MET A 50 -4.06 14.83 -5.29
N LYS A 51 -4.99 13.91 -5.58
CA LYS A 51 -5.37 12.88 -4.60
C LYS A 51 -4.15 12.03 -4.22
N GLY A 52 -4.02 11.70 -2.94
CA GLY A 52 -2.88 10.90 -2.47
C GLY A 52 -2.71 9.57 -3.20
N THR A 53 -3.80 8.93 -3.65
CA THR A 53 -3.75 7.73 -4.48
C THR A 53 -3.08 7.95 -5.83
N ASP A 54 -3.30 9.09 -6.45
CA ASP A 54 -2.74 9.42 -7.75
C ASP A 54 -1.27 9.84 -7.59
N VAL A 55 -0.97 10.58 -6.51
CA VAL A 55 0.41 10.92 -6.13
C VAL A 55 1.24 9.66 -5.89
N MET A 56 0.67 8.64 -5.25
CA MET A 56 1.36 7.36 -5.06
C MET A 56 1.80 6.76 -6.41
N ILE A 57 0.91 6.72 -7.40
CA ILE A 57 1.22 6.17 -8.72
C ILE A 57 2.29 7.02 -9.44
N GLU A 58 2.21 8.34 -9.36
CA GLU A 58 3.22 9.23 -9.96
C GLU A 58 4.61 9.04 -9.31
N LEU A 59 4.67 8.89 -7.99
CA LEU A 59 5.92 8.59 -7.29
C LEU A 59 6.49 7.24 -7.73
N LEU A 60 5.65 6.21 -7.88
CA LEU A 60 6.07 4.90 -8.34
C LEU A 60 6.57 4.92 -9.79
N ARG A 61 5.91 5.67 -10.69
CA ARG A 61 6.36 5.84 -12.08
C ARG A 61 7.73 6.53 -12.19
N SER A 62 8.04 7.40 -11.24
CA SER A 62 9.32 8.10 -11.19
C SER A 62 10.47 7.26 -10.59
N ALA A 63 10.16 6.18 -9.87
CA ALA A 63 11.15 5.36 -9.16
C ALA A 63 12.20 4.68 -10.06
N PRO A 64 11.85 4.12 -11.24
CA PRO A 64 12.84 3.48 -12.10
C PRO A 64 13.99 4.39 -12.52
N SER A 65 13.74 5.71 -12.62
CA SER A 65 14.78 6.68 -12.97
C SER A 65 15.92 6.77 -11.93
N VAL A 66 15.71 6.23 -10.73
CA VAL A 66 16.70 6.23 -9.64
C VAL A 66 17.56 4.95 -9.63
N GLY A 67 17.27 3.99 -10.54
CA GLY A 67 18.11 2.80 -10.73
C GLY A 67 17.92 1.67 -9.70
N HIS A 68 16.92 1.75 -8.84
CA HIS A 68 16.63 0.69 -7.88
C HIS A 68 15.49 -0.21 -8.37
N ALA A 69 15.82 -1.48 -8.64
CA ALA A 69 14.82 -2.50 -8.95
C ALA A 69 14.04 -2.90 -7.69
N ALA A 70 12.75 -3.14 -7.85
CA ALA A 70 11.90 -3.63 -6.78
C ALA A 70 10.88 -4.64 -7.36
N ASP A 71 10.65 -5.74 -6.65
CA ASP A 71 9.66 -6.75 -7.01
C ASP A 71 8.28 -6.39 -6.49
N TYR A 72 8.21 -5.75 -5.32
CA TYR A 72 6.95 -5.47 -4.63
C TYR A 72 6.84 -4.04 -4.13
N VAL A 73 5.65 -3.49 -4.25
CA VAL A 73 5.25 -2.28 -3.54
C VAL A 73 4.51 -2.67 -2.26
N LEU A 74 4.91 -2.08 -1.13
CA LEU A 74 4.33 -2.34 0.18
C LEU A 74 3.56 -1.12 0.66
N PHE A 75 2.29 -1.27 0.98
CA PHE A 75 1.50 -0.16 1.52
C PHE A 75 0.45 -0.63 2.53
N ASP A 76 -0.05 0.31 3.28
CA ASP A 76 -1.06 0.08 4.31
C ASP A 76 -2.49 0.10 3.74
N THR A 77 -3.47 0.14 4.64
CA THR A 77 -4.89 0.13 4.29
C THR A 77 -5.37 1.35 3.49
N TRP A 78 -4.60 2.45 3.45
CA TRP A 78 -5.03 3.66 2.73
C TRP A 78 -4.99 3.49 1.22
N PHE A 79 -4.04 2.71 0.72
CA PHE A 79 -3.78 2.52 -0.70
C PHE A 79 -4.17 1.12 -1.21
N SER A 80 -4.87 0.33 -0.39
CA SER A 80 -5.17 -1.09 -0.68
C SER A 80 -6.52 -1.33 -1.35
N SER A 81 -7.12 -0.33 -1.99
CA SER A 81 -8.35 -0.55 -2.76
C SER A 81 -8.06 -1.35 -4.03
N PRO A 82 -9.04 -2.11 -4.55
CA PRO A 82 -8.88 -2.84 -5.82
C PRO A 82 -8.30 -1.98 -6.94
N ALA A 83 -8.80 -0.77 -7.13
CA ALA A 83 -8.33 0.15 -8.16
C ALA A 83 -6.83 0.51 -8.02
N GLN A 84 -6.32 0.70 -6.79
CA GLN A 84 -4.90 0.95 -6.58
C GLN A 84 -4.05 -0.30 -6.82
N LEU A 85 -4.54 -1.47 -6.43
CA LEU A 85 -3.85 -2.74 -6.71
C LEU A 85 -3.71 -2.97 -8.23
N ILE A 86 -4.75 -2.65 -9.00
CA ILE A 86 -4.74 -2.71 -10.46
C ILE A 86 -3.77 -1.68 -11.03
N ALA A 87 -3.84 -0.43 -10.58
CA ALA A 87 -2.97 0.64 -11.05
C ALA A 87 -1.47 0.36 -10.80
N VAL A 88 -1.11 -0.26 -9.67
CA VAL A 88 0.28 -0.71 -9.41
C VAL A 88 0.67 -1.82 -10.39
N LYS A 89 -0.22 -2.77 -10.68
CA LYS A 89 0.07 -3.84 -11.64
C LYS A 89 0.25 -3.30 -13.06
N SER A 90 -0.52 -2.30 -13.47
CA SER A 90 -0.41 -1.70 -14.81
C SER A 90 0.93 -1.01 -15.08
N ILE A 91 1.69 -0.67 -14.04
CA ILE A 91 3.06 -0.13 -14.15
C ILE A 91 4.15 -1.21 -13.96
N GLY A 92 3.77 -2.49 -14.03
CA GLY A 92 4.70 -3.63 -13.99
C GLY A 92 5.18 -4.06 -12.61
N LEU A 93 4.57 -3.55 -11.53
CA LEU A 93 4.93 -3.90 -10.16
C LEU A 93 3.89 -4.80 -9.51
N ASP A 94 4.33 -5.74 -8.69
CA ASP A 94 3.45 -6.46 -7.79
C ASP A 94 3.28 -5.71 -6.46
N SER A 95 2.23 -6.00 -5.72
CA SER A 95 1.94 -5.33 -4.47
C SER A 95 1.62 -6.31 -3.35
N ILE A 96 2.08 -5.99 -2.14
CA ILE A 96 1.62 -6.62 -0.91
C ILE A 96 1.08 -5.52 0.00
N ALA A 97 -0.19 -5.60 0.32
CA ALA A 97 -0.89 -4.56 1.05
C ALA A 97 -1.70 -5.13 2.22
N MET A 98 -1.82 -4.35 3.29
CA MET A 98 -2.82 -4.63 4.32
C MET A 98 -4.18 -4.09 3.86
N ILE A 99 -5.19 -4.94 3.80
CA ILE A 99 -6.53 -4.57 3.36
C ILE A 99 -7.45 -4.20 4.53
N ARG A 100 -8.35 -3.27 4.27
CA ARG A 100 -9.38 -2.90 5.25
C ARG A 100 -10.43 -4.00 5.38
N LYS A 101 -10.78 -4.35 6.60
CA LYS A 101 -11.91 -5.24 6.89
C LYS A 101 -13.24 -4.49 6.72
N ASN A 102 -13.47 -3.97 5.51
CA ASN A 102 -14.67 -3.22 5.16
C ASN A 102 -15.70 -4.14 4.50
N TYR A 103 -16.96 -3.93 4.80
CA TYR A 103 -18.08 -4.62 4.17
C TYR A 103 -18.45 -4.08 2.76
N ARG A 104 -17.85 -2.95 2.36
CA ARG A 104 -18.06 -2.33 1.03
C ARG A 104 -17.06 -2.81 -0.02
N ILE A 105 -16.02 -3.55 0.38
CA ILE A 105 -15.01 -4.09 -0.54
C ILE A 105 -15.27 -5.60 -0.67
N TYR A 106 -15.47 -6.04 -1.89
CA TYR A 106 -15.75 -7.42 -2.23
C TYR A 106 -14.63 -8.03 -3.05
N TYR A 107 -14.47 -9.32 -2.90
CA TYR A 107 -13.57 -10.18 -3.65
C TYR A 107 -14.37 -11.37 -4.16
N GLU A 108 -14.09 -11.83 -5.37
CA GLU A 108 -14.70 -13.07 -5.85
C GLU A 108 -13.97 -14.26 -5.22
N TYR A 109 -14.69 -15.03 -4.45
CA TYR A 109 -14.24 -16.26 -3.79
C TYR A 109 -15.23 -17.37 -4.05
N GLU A 110 -14.79 -18.48 -4.67
CA GLU A 110 -15.64 -19.62 -5.05
C GLU A 110 -16.88 -19.21 -5.90
N GLY A 111 -16.70 -18.21 -6.78
CA GLY A 111 -17.76 -17.70 -7.66
C GLY A 111 -18.69 -16.67 -7.02
N GLU A 112 -18.53 -16.37 -5.74
CA GLU A 112 -19.37 -15.40 -5.03
C GLU A 112 -18.59 -14.11 -4.69
N GLN A 113 -19.29 -12.96 -4.72
CA GLN A 113 -18.74 -11.67 -4.31
C GLN A 113 -18.86 -11.51 -2.79
N LEU A 114 -17.78 -11.73 -2.06
CA LEU A 114 -17.76 -11.74 -0.60
C LEU A 114 -16.80 -10.72 -0.02
N SER A 115 -17.19 -10.08 1.07
CA SER A 115 -16.26 -9.26 1.85
C SER A 115 -15.25 -10.14 2.58
N ILE A 116 -14.07 -9.60 2.85
CA ILE A 116 -13.03 -10.36 3.57
C ILE A 116 -13.50 -10.86 4.95
N LYS A 117 -14.38 -10.13 5.62
CA LYS A 117 -14.99 -10.58 6.88
C LYS A 117 -15.84 -11.83 6.69
N LYS A 118 -16.63 -11.88 5.60
CA LYS A 118 -17.47 -13.03 5.28
C LYS A 118 -16.60 -14.23 4.90
N ILE A 119 -15.62 -14.05 4.02
CA ILE A 119 -14.65 -15.10 3.66
C ILE A 119 -13.98 -15.65 4.94
N PHE A 120 -13.48 -14.74 5.80
CA PHE A 120 -12.88 -15.17 7.07
C PHE A 120 -13.86 -15.93 7.95
N SER A 121 -15.15 -15.61 7.97
CA SER A 121 -16.14 -16.28 8.82
C SER A 121 -16.44 -17.71 8.35
N ILE A 122 -16.54 -17.94 7.04
CA ILE A 122 -16.95 -19.24 6.47
C ILE A 122 -15.78 -20.23 6.34
N CYS A 123 -14.57 -19.74 6.09
CA CYS A 123 -13.42 -20.63 5.92
C CYS A 123 -12.90 -21.20 7.25
N ARG A 124 -12.38 -22.42 7.20
CA ARG A 124 -11.73 -23.06 8.36
C ARG A 124 -10.38 -22.40 8.65
N LYS A 125 -10.16 -21.98 9.91
CA LYS A 125 -8.92 -21.34 10.34
C LYS A 125 -7.89 -22.40 10.77
N ARG A 126 -6.63 -22.11 10.50
CA ARG A 126 -5.51 -22.89 11.07
C ARG A 126 -5.42 -22.67 12.58
N ARG A 127 -5.14 -23.73 13.30
CA ARG A 127 -4.98 -23.74 14.76
C ARG A 127 -3.51 -23.85 15.14
N GLY A 128 -3.23 -23.67 16.44
CA GLY A 128 -1.90 -23.87 17.00
C GLY A 128 -0.92 -22.74 16.71
N ARG A 129 0.35 -23.10 16.48
CA ARG A 129 1.48 -22.16 16.28
C ARG A 129 1.63 -21.66 14.84
N SER A 130 0.62 -21.82 14.00
CA SER A 130 0.69 -21.35 12.61
C SER A 130 0.95 -19.84 12.56
N LYS A 131 1.83 -19.40 11.65
CA LYS A 131 2.15 -17.97 11.41
C LYS A 131 0.94 -17.21 10.89
N TYR A 132 0.01 -17.88 10.20
CA TYR A 132 -1.22 -17.30 9.66
C TYR A 132 -2.45 -18.13 10.05
N LEU A 133 -3.63 -17.49 10.01
CA LEU A 133 -4.91 -18.08 10.37
C LEU A 133 -5.64 -18.68 9.18
N LEU A 134 -5.54 -18.01 8.03
CA LEU A 134 -6.24 -18.35 6.80
C LEU A 134 -5.41 -17.86 5.61
N SER A 135 -5.42 -18.65 4.54
CA SER A 135 -4.95 -18.27 3.21
C SER A 135 -5.99 -18.67 2.19
N VAL A 136 -6.38 -17.75 1.31
CA VAL A 136 -7.35 -17.98 0.25
C VAL A 136 -6.92 -17.27 -1.03
N ASN A 137 -7.18 -17.90 -2.17
CA ASN A 137 -7.07 -17.25 -3.46
C ASN A 137 -8.41 -16.61 -3.81
N VAL A 138 -8.37 -15.41 -4.33
CA VAL A 138 -9.52 -14.60 -4.71
C VAL A 138 -9.26 -13.91 -6.04
N MET A 139 -10.34 -13.47 -6.72
CA MET A 139 -10.21 -12.51 -7.82
C MET A 139 -10.52 -11.11 -7.28
N VAL A 140 -9.64 -10.18 -7.59
CA VAL A 140 -9.82 -8.75 -7.32
C VAL A 140 -10.45 -8.15 -8.56
N ASP A 141 -11.51 -7.38 -8.37
CA ASP A 141 -12.29 -6.79 -9.43
C ASP A 141 -13.18 -7.77 -10.23
N LYS A 142 -14.36 -7.28 -10.60
CA LYS A 142 -15.36 -8.08 -11.32
C LYS A 142 -15.04 -8.25 -12.81
N ASP A 143 -14.48 -7.19 -13.39
CA ASP A 143 -14.31 -7.08 -14.83
C ASP A 143 -12.96 -7.63 -15.26
N GLU A 144 -11.89 -7.24 -14.58
CA GLU A 144 -10.52 -7.66 -14.91
C GLU A 144 -10.14 -9.02 -14.33
N LYS A 145 -10.85 -9.51 -13.29
CA LYS A 145 -10.64 -10.82 -12.65
C LYS A 145 -9.17 -11.11 -12.34
N ILE A 146 -8.51 -10.20 -11.66
CA ILE A 146 -7.10 -10.32 -11.36
C ILE A 146 -6.88 -11.25 -10.15
N PRO A 147 -6.14 -12.36 -10.30
CA PRO A 147 -5.88 -13.28 -9.21
C PRO A 147 -5.05 -12.63 -8.11
N ALA A 148 -5.40 -12.94 -6.87
CA ALA A 148 -4.65 -12.51 -5.70
C ALA A 148 -4.78 -13.54 -4.57
N LYS A 149 -3.79 -13.56 -3.67
CA LYS A 149 -3.82 -14.36 -2.45
C LYS A 149 -4.06 -13.44 -1.26
N ILE A 150 -5.00 -13.79 -0.41
CA ILE A 150 -5.24 -13.11 0.86
C ILE A 150 -4.77 -13.99 2.01
N VAL A 151 -3.90 -13.45 2.85
CA VAL A 151 -3.36 -14.11 4.04
C VAL A 151 -3.81 -13.37 5.29
N CYS A 152 -4.57 -14.03 6.14
CA CYS A 152 -5.02 -13.48 7.40
C CYS A 152 -4.06 -13.90 8.53
N VAL A 153 -3.51 -12.95 9.25
CA VAL A 153 -2.56 -13.19 10.34
C VAL A 153 -3.10 -12.63 11.67
N ARG A 154 -2.62 -13.17 12.79
CA ARG A 154 -3.00 -12.68 14.11
C ARG A 154 -2.49 -11.24 14.29
N ASN A 155 -3.34 -10.39 14.83
CA ASN A 155 -2.90 -9.05 15.21
C ASN A 155 -2.04 -9.14 16.48
N LYS A 156 -0.77 -8.72 16.38
CA LYS A 156 0.17 -8.77 17.53
C LYS A 156 -0.26 -7.86 18.68
N LYS A 157 -0.91 -6.74 18.37
CA LYS A 157 -1.38 -5.76 19.38
C LYS A 157 -2.70 -6.19 20.04
N ASN A 158 -3.54 -6.93 19.32
CA ASN A 158 -4.80 -7.42 19.84
C ASN A 158 -5.01 -8.88 19.41
N LYS A 159 -4.75 -9.82 20.31
CA LYS A 159 -4.82 -11.26 20.05
C LYS A 159 -6.23 -11.78 19.65
N LYS A 160 -7.29 -11.01 19.94
CA LYS A 160 -8.65 -11.31 19.54
C LYS A 160 -8.95 -10.85 18.11
N ASP A 161 -8.07 -10.06 17.51
CA ASP A 161 -8.22 -9.48 16.18
C ASP A 161 -7.22 -10.09 15.19
N TRP A 162 -7.43 -9.86 13.91
CA TRP A 162 -6.59 -10.32 12.81
C TRP A 162 -6.41 -9.20 11.78
N ILE A 163 -5.38 -9.25 11.02
CA ILE A 163 -5.14 -8.40 9.86
C ILE A 163 -5.13 -9.27 8.60
N ALA A 164 -5.49 -8.69 7.48
CA ALA A 164 -5.45 -9.37 6.19
C ALA A 164 -4.44 -8.67 5.27
N LEU A 165 -3.54 -9.47 4.70
CA LEU A 165 -2.60 -9.05 3.68
C LEU A 165 -3.08 -9.59 2.34
N ILE A 166 -3.03 -8.78 1.29
CA ILE A 166 -3.30 -9.20 -0.07
C ILE A 166 -2.02 -9.12 -0.88
N CYS A 167 -1.73 -10.14 -1.66
CA CYS A 167 -0.64 -10.17 -2.62
C CYS A 167 -1.19 -10.51 -4.01
N LYS A 168 -0.79 -9.74 -5.02
CA LYS A 168 -1.22 -9.97 -6.40
C LYS A 168 -0.47 -11.09 -7.11
N ASN A 169 0.60 -11.59 -6.52
CA ASN A 169 1.23 -12.82 -6.96
C ASN A 169 0.72 -13.99 -6.11
N PRO A 170 -0.18 -14.86 -6.62
CA PRO A 170 -0.73 -15.96 -5.85
C PRO A 170 0.27 -17.12 -5.63
N GLU A 171 1.36 -17.16 -6.37
CA GLU A 171 2.36 -18.23 -6.30
C GLU A 171 3.31 -18.08 -5.10
N ILE A 172 3.44 -16.88 -4.56
CA ILE A 172 4.29 -16.63 -3.39
C ILE A 172 3.72 -17.30 -2.13
N SER A 173 4.58 -17.85 -1.27
CA SER A 173 4.14 -18.49 -0.03
C SER A 173 3.60 -17.48 0.98
N GLU A 174 2.71 -17.94 1.85
CA GLU A 174 2.10 -17.10 2.91
C GLU A 174 3.15 -16.54 3.86
N GLU A 175 4.16 -17.33 4.16
CA GLU A 175 5.25 -16.94 5.06
C GLU A 175 6.10 -15.85 4.43
N GLU A 176 6.33 -15.94 3.13
CA GLU A 176 7.07 -14.95 2.37
C GLU A 176 6.28 -13.63 2.26
N ILE A 177 4.96 -13.69 2.01
CA ILE A 177 4.08 -12.50 2.05
C ILE A 177 4.21 -11.78 3.39
N ILE A 178 4.16 -12.53 4.50
CA ILE A 178 4.28 -11.96 5.85
C ILE A 178 5.67 -11.35 6.06
N ARG A 179 6.72 -12.04 5.61
CA ARG A 179 8.12 -11.60 5.74
C ARG A 179 8.37 -10.31 4.96
N ILE A 180 7.97 -10.28 3.70
CA ILE A 180 8.15 -9.12 2.82
C ILE A 180 7.34 -7.94 3.35
N TYR A 181 6.06 -8.14 3.71
CA TYR A 181 5.24 -7.08 4.25
C TYR A 181 5.82 -6.48 5.54
N GLY A 182 6.51 -7.27 6.34
CA GLY A 182 7.20 -6.80 7.54
C GLY A 182 8.24 -5.71 7.27
N LYS A 183 8.86 -5.69 6.09
CA LYS A 183 9.83 -4.65 5.68
C LYS A 183 9.20 -3.25 5.60
N ARG A 184 7.88 -3.15 5.40
CA ARG A 184 7.15 -1.88 5.39
C ARG A 184 7.39 -1.04 6.66
N TRP A 185 7.68 -1.68 7.78
CA TRP A 185 7.96 -0.99 9.05
C TRP A 185 9.17 -0.03 8.98
N GLN A 186 10.09 -0.24 8.06
CA GLN A 186 11.29 0.59 7.94
C GLN A 186 10.98 2.06 7.60
N ILE A 187 9.89 2.32 6.87
CA ILE A 187 9.47 3.71 6.60
C ILE A 187 8.99 4.42 7.89
N GLU A 188 8.36 3.68 8.79
CA GLU A 188 7.93 4.22 10.09
C GLU A 188 9.13 4.53 10.99
N VAL A 189 10.16 3.67 10.96
CA VAL A 189 11.44 3.90 11.65
C VAL A 189 12.12 5.13 11.08
N PHE A 190 12.18 5.26 9.74
CA PHE A 190 12.72 6.44 9.08
C PHE A 190 12.03 7.73 9.54
N PHE A 191 10.70 7.79 9.52
CA PHE A 191 9.98 8.97 9.99
C PHE A 191 10.19 9.25 11.48
N LYS A 192 10.30 8.23 12.31
CA LYS A 192 10.61 8.39 13.72
C LYS A 192 12.00 8.99 13.91
N THR A 193 12.98 8.50 13.18
CA THR A 193 14.36 9.02 13.18
C THR A 193 14.39 10.48 12.73
N CYS A 194 13.74 10.80 11.61
CA CYS A 194 13.65 12.18 11.14
C CYS A 194 13.05 13.11 12.20
N LYS A 195 11.95 12.70 12.83
CA LYS A 195 11.33 13.50 13.91
C LYS A 195 12.24 13.67 15.13
N SER A 196 13.05 12.68 15.47
CA SER A 196 13.89 12.73 16.66
C SER A 196 15.17 13.58 16.45
N TYR A 197 15.67 13.65 15.22
CA TYR A 197 16.97 14.29 14.93
C TYR A 197 16.88 15.56 14.08
N LEU A 198 15.75 15.78 13.41
CA LEU A 198 15.53 16.95 12.53
C LEU A 198 14.54 17.98 13.12
N THR A 199 14.01 17.75 14.32
CA THR A 199 13.23 18.76 15.05
C THR A 199 14.19 19.81 15.59
N THR A 200 14.20 20.96 14.97
CA THR A 200 14.69 22.22 15.54
C THR A 200 13.65 22.81 16.45
#